data_67717b757a117c80f04c274ddc420070
#
_entry.id   67717b757a117c80f04c274ddc420070
#
_cell.length_a   1.000
_cell.length_b   1.000
_cell.length_c   1.000
_cell.angle_alpha   90.00
_cell.angle_beta   90.00
_cell.angle_gamma   90.00
#
_symmetry.space_group_name_H-M   'P 1'
#
loop_
_entity.id
_entity.type
_entity.pdbx_description
1 polymer ?
#
loop_
_entity_poly.entity_id
_entity_poly.type
_entity_poly.pdbx_seq_one_letter_code
_entity_poly.pdbx_strand_id
1 'polypeptide(L)'
;MLGRLFSAAAIVMGLSMPTTAQTFPDRPITLIVPFAAGGPSDVLGRLIGQSMSATLGQTILIENVGGAGGTTGAARTARAAPDGYTLLIHHLALAAGATLYRNLPYDTVKDFEPLGLINQGPYVIVSKTGLETRTLAEFIEHVKKSGRGISFGTAGVGSGSHLCNMMLQAQLKVQFNEIPYRGTGPAMNDLISGQLDALCDQTTNSIPQIQGGRIRPYAVTALQRVEQLPNLPTLHESGFPNFEVTVWHALYAPRGTPDAVVQKLSAALEVALKDPAILARFADLGTTPYPVGERGPAAARAKLESEVAKWRQVITDSGFTPTN
;
A
#
# COMPACT_ATOMS: atom_id res chain seq x y z
N MET A 1 -14.42 86.45 24.91
CA MET A 1 -14.21 85.20 25.71
C MET A 1 -13.98 84.01 24.77
N LEU A 2 -12.72 83.65 24.56
CA LEU A 2 -12.31 82.54 23.66
C LEU A 2 -12.26 81.20 24.42
N GLY A 3 -13.12 80.24 24.06
CA GLY A 3 -13.08 78.91 24.52
C GLY A 3 -12.18 78.08 23.62
N ARG A 4 -11.06 77.54 24.21
CA ARG A 4 -10.15 76.60 23.53
C ARG A 4 -10.70 75.18 23.64
N LEU A 5 -11.07 74.54 22.53
CA LEU A 5 -11.34 73.11 22.42
C LEU A 5 -10.00 72.36 22.22
N PHE A 6 -9.59 71.56 23.18
CA PHE A 6 -8.51 70.59 23.05
C PHE A 6 -9.09 69.30 22.50
N SER A 7 -8.75 68.95 21.25
CA SER A 7 -9.01 67.61 20.69
C SER A 7 -7.87 66.70 21.08
N ALA A 8 -8.13 65.71 21.96
CA ALA A 8 -7.19 64.64 22.27
C ALA A 8 -7.30 63.56 21.17
N ALA A 9 -6.28 63.45 20.32
CA ALA A 9 -6.11 62.34 19.39
C ALA A 9 -5.55 61.14 20.13
N ALA A 10 -6.37 60.11 20.36
CA ALA A 10 -5.94 58.82 20.90
C ALA A 10 -5.25 58.02 19.78
N ILE A 11 -3.92 57.87 19.83
CA ILE A 11 -3.16 57.01 18.97
C ILE A 11 -3.35 55.56 19.48
N VAL A 12 -4.16 54.80 18.80
CA VAL A 12 -4.27 53.33 19.01
C VAL A 12 -3.03 52.67 18.39
N MET A 13 -1.99 52.42 19.19
CA MET A 13 -0.87 51.57 18.83
C MET A 13 -1.37 50.12 18.75
N GLY A 14 -1.64 49.61 17.56
CA GLY A 14 -1.94 48.22 17.32
C GLY A 14 -0.70 47.37 17.63
N LEU A 15 -0.71 46.70 18.75
CA LEU A 15 0.27 45.61 19.09
C LEU A 15 0.07 44.48 18.10
N SER A 16 0.85 44.46 17.01
CA SER A 16 1.03 43.28 16.15
C SER A 16 1.79 42.27 16.98
N MET A 17 1.05 41.36 17.65
CA MET A 17 1.68 40.20 18.25
C MET A 17 2.30 39.36 17.11
N PRO A 18 3.57 38.96 17.20
CA PRO A 18 4.13 38.01 16.25
C PRO A 18 3.33 36.72 16.39
N THR A 19 2.59 36.35 15.37
CA THR A 19 2.03 35.01 15.25
C THR A 19 3.23 34.07 15.15
N THR A 20 3.60 33.42 16.24
CA THR A 20 4.56 32.32 16.20
C THR A 20 3.95 31.30 15.25
N ALA A 21 4.52 31.18 14.05
CA ALA A 21 4.16 30.14 13.11
C ALA A 21 4.32 28.81 13.87
N GLN A 22 3.19 28.13 14.09
CA GLN A 22 3.15 26.85 14.81
C GLN A 22 4.06 25.89 14.06
N THR A 23 5.13 25.41 14.72
CA THR A 23 6.13 24.55 14.05
C THR A 23 5.54 23.18 13.82
N PHE A 24 5.20 22.86 12.56
CA PHE A 24 4.77 21.51 12.18
C PHE A 24 5.93 20.51 12.33
N PRO A 25 5.69 19.27 12.86
CA PRO A 25 4.53 18.85 13.61
C PRO A 25 4.67 19.23 15.11
N ASP A 26 3.56 19.64 15.74
CA ASP A 26 3.47 19.94 17.18
C ASP A 26 2.62 18.93 17.97
N ARG A 27 2.06 17.95 17.27
CA ARG A 27 1.21 16.88 17.81
C ARG A 27 1.40 15.58 17.01
N PRO A 28 0.95 14.43 17.53
CA PRO A 28 1.04 13.15 16.83
C PRO A 28 0.38 13.20 15.44
N ILE A 29 0.98 12.47 14.49
CA ILE A 29 0.50 12.31 13.12
C ILE A 29 -0.16 10.94 13.01
N THR A 30 -1.33 10.86 12.38
CA THR A 30 -2.00 9.58 12.09
C THR A 30 -1.60 9.07 10.71
N LEU A 31 -1.05 7.86 10.64
CA LEU A 31 -0.79 7.14 9.39
C LEU A 31 -1.88 6.09 9.18
N ILE A 32 -2.77 6.35 8.23
CA ILE A 32 -3.81 5.40 7.82
C ILE A 32 -3.17 4.29 6.99
N VAL A 33 -3.36 3.05 7.44
CA VAL A 33 -3.06 1.82 6.71
C VAL A 33 -4.39 1.25 6.22
N PRO A 34 -4.66 1.20 4.91
CA PRO A 34 -6.00 0.92 4.38
C PRO A 34 -6.34 -0.58 4.35
N PHE A 35 -5.69 -1.37 5.20
CA PHE A 35 -5.88 -2.81 5.35
C PHE A 35 -5.80 -3.21 6.82
N ALA A 36 -6.30 -4.41 7.15
CA ALA A 36 -6.25 -4.95 8.50
C ALA A 36 -4.80 -5.10 9.00
N ALA A 37 -4.62 -5.01 10.30
CA ALA A 37 -3.34 -5.20 10.97
C ALA A 37 -2.73 -6.58 10.67
N GLY A 38 -1.39 -6.67 10.75
CA GLY A 38 -0.62 -7.89 10.51
C GLY A 38 -0.37 -8.20 9.03
N GLY A 39 -0.92 -7.41 8.10
CA GLY A 39 -0.62 -7.54 6.67
C GLY A 39 0.60 -6.69 6.24
N PRO A 40 1.02 -6.82 4.96
CA PRO A 40 2.24 -6.18 4.44
C PRO A 40 2.29 -4.67 4.64
N SER A 41 1.21 -3.96 4.31
CA SER A 41 1.15 -2.50 4.45
C SER A 41 1.21 -2.04 5.92
N ASP A 42 0.70 -2.86 6.86
CA ASP A 42 0.79 -2.58 8.30
C ASP A 42 2.24 -2.73 8.79
N VAL A 43 2.93 -3.80 8.37
CA VAL A 43 4.35 -4.02 8.68
C VAL A 43 5.20 -2.85 8.17
N LEU A 44 5.02 -2.45 6.91
CA LEU A 44 5.74 -1.32 6.31
C LEU A 44 5.40 0.01 6.99
N GLY A 45 4.11 0.25 7.24
CA GLY A 45 3.65 1.46 7.93
C GLY A 45 4.27 1.63 9.32
N ARG A 46 4.39 0.55 10.09
CA ARG A 46 5.06 0.57 11.41
C ARG A 46 6.55 0.82 11.31
N LEU A 47 7.24 0.15 10.37
CA LEU A 47 8.68 0.36 10.16
C LEU A 47 8.99 1.81 9.77
N ILE A 48 8.31 2.33 8.75
CA ILE A 48 8.50 3.70 8.27
C ILE A 48 8.04 4.72 9.32
N GLY A 49 6.86 4.50 9.93
CA GLY A 49 6.31 5.38 10.95
C GLY A 49 7.21 5.54 12.17
N GLN A 50 7.85 4.46 12.62
CA GLN A 50 8.82 4.50 13.74
C GLN A 50 10.03 5.38 13.40
N SER A 51 10.64 5.19 12.23
CA SER A 51 11.81 5.98 11.83
C SER A 51 11.45 7.45 11.55
N MET A 52 10.34 7.70 10.87
CA MET A 52 9.85 9.06 10.66
C MET A 52 9.49 9.77 11.97
N SER A 53 8.96 9.05 12.97
CA SER A 53 8.69 9.62 14.31
C SER A 53 9.95 10.18 14.96
N ALA A 54 11.06 9.44 14.87
CA ALA A 54 12.35 9.91 15.41
C ALA A 54 12.83 11.17 14.68
N THR A 55 12.70 11.24 13.37
CA THR A 55 13.11 12.38 12.55
C THR A 55 12.24 13.62 12.77
N LEU A 56 10.93 13.43 12.93
CA LEU A 56 9.96 14.51 13.06
C LEU A 56 9.82 15.02 14.51
N GLY A 57 10.31 14.26 15.49
CA GLY A 57 10.14 14.56 16.90
C GLY A 57 8.70 14.41 17.41
N GLN A 58 7.83 13.76 16.64
CA GLN A 58 6.43 13.50 16.98
C GLN A 58 6.03 12.07 16.61
N THR A 59 5.19 11.46 17.43
CA THR A 59 4.74 10.08 17.22
C THR A 59 3.89 9.97 15.96
N ILE A 60 4.18 8.97 15.11
CA ILE A 60 3.29 8.54 14.03
C ILE A 60 2.45 7.35 14.54
N LEU A 61 1.16 7.59 14.71
CA LEU A 61 0.18 6.60 15.15
C LEU A 61 -0.35 5.81 13.95
N ILE A 62 -0.24 4.49 14.00
CA ILE A 62 -0.76 3.62 12.93
C ILE A 62 -2.23 3.34 13.18
N GLU A 63 -3.07 3.65 12.21
CA GLU A 63 -4.50 3.35 12.23
C GLU A 63 -4.89 2.46 11.05
N ASN A 64 -5.32 1.22 11.32
CA ASN A 64 -5.75 0.27 10.31
C ASN A 64 -7.22 0.50 9.93
N VAL A 65 -7.49 1.00 8.72
CA VAL A 65 -8.83 1.30 8.20
C VAL A 65 -9.09 0.47 6.95
N GLY A 66 -9.27 -0.85 7.15
CA GLY A 66 -9.46 -1.81 6.05
C GLY A 66 -10.91 -1.82 5.54
N GLY A 67 -11.04 -2.19 4.26
CA GLY A 67 -12.33 -2.41 3.57
C GLY A 67 -12.28 -2.02 2.11
N ALA A 68 -13.11 -2.69 1.30
CA ALA A 68 -13.27 -2.46 -0.15
C ALA A 68 -11.93 -2.29 -0.87
N GLY A 69 -11.01 -3.26 -0.72
CA GLY A 69 -9.69 -3.23 -1.37
C GLY A 69 -8.79 -2.06 -1.00
N GLY A 70 -9.05 -1.38 0.14
CA GLY A 70 -8.31 -0.20 0.61
C GLY A 70 -9.01 1.13 0.37
N THR A 71 -10.11 1.16 -0.38
CA THR A 71 -10.83 2.41 -0.73
C THR A 71 -11.41 3.11 0.50
N THR A 72 -11.78 2.37 1.56
CA THR A 72 -12.30 2.95 2.81
C THR A 72 -11.26 3.84 3.49
N GLY A 73 -10.03 3.36 3.65
CA GLY A 73 -8.93 4.14 4.25
C GLY A 73 -8.52 5.32 3.36
N ALA A 74 -8.45 5.11 2.04
CA ALA A 74 -8.16 6.16 1.07
C ALA A 74 -9.21 7.27 1.12
N ALA A 75 -10.51 6.93 1.13
CA ALA A 75 -11.60 7.91 1.23
C ALA A 75 -11.55 8.73 2.53
N ARG A 76 -11.17 8.11 3.63
CA ARG A 76 -11.00 8.81 4.91
C ARG A 76 -9.86 9.82 4.83
N THR A 77 -8.73 9.45 4.23
CA THR A 77 -7.60 10.36 4.04
C THR A 77 -7.94 11.50 3.10
N ALA A 78 -8.59 11.24 1.97
CA ALA A 78 -8.99 12.26 1.01
C ALA A 78 -9.88 13.36 1.61
N ARG A 79 -10.66 13.02 2.66
CA ARG A 79 -11.55 13.95 3.37
C ARG A 79 -10.93 14.61 4.60
N ALA A 80 -9.72 14.21 4.98
CA ALA A 80 -9.05 14.78 6.14
C ALA A 80 -8.56 16.20 5.86
N ALA A 81 -8.31 16.97 6.94
CA ALA A 81 -7.72 18.28 6.82
C ALA A 81 -6.35 18.20 6.15
N PRO A 82 -6.05 19.10 5.18
CA PRO A 82 -4.78 19.13 4.47
C PRO A 82 -3.69 19.84 5.29
N ASP A 83 -3.47 19.41 6.53
CA ASP A 83 -2.55 20.00 7.50
C ASP A 83 -1.31 19.14 7.80
N GLY A 84 -1.23 17.96 7.17
CA GLY A 84 -0.12 17.02 7.33
C GLY A 84 -0.25 16.08 8.53
N TYR A 85 -1.32 16.15 9.33
CA TYR A 85 -1.52 15.26 10.50
C TYR A 85 -2.29 13.99 10.19
N THR A 86 -2.79 13.83 8.95
CA THR A 86 -3.35 12.57 8.45
C THR A 86 -2.60 12.17 7.20
N LEU A 87 -1.97 11.00 7.23
CA LEU A 87 -1.22 10.43 6.12
C LEU A 87 -1.84 9.10 5.70
N LEU A 88 -1.53 8.65 4.50
CA LEU A 88 -1.95 7.36 3.96
C LEU A 88 -0.72 6.64 3.40
N ILE A 89 -0.48 5.41 3.82
CA ILE A 89 0.34 4.49 3.07
C ILE A 89 -0.55 3.66 2.14
N HIS A 90 -0.28 3.67 0.85
CA HIS A 90 -1.07 2.88 -0.09
C HIS A 90 -0.19 2.31 -1.20
N HIS A 91 -0.75 1.39 -1.96
CA HIS A 91 -0.05 0.65 -3.01
C HIS A 91 -0.86 0.62 -4.31
N LEU A 92 -0.47 -0.21 -5.26
CA LEU A 92 -1.10 -0.37 -6.58
C LEU A 92 -2.65 -0.44 -6.57
N ALA A 93 -3.27 -0.86 -5.44
CA ALA A 93 -4.73 -0.89 -5.32
C ALA A 93 -5.37 0.51 -5.38
N LEU A 94 -4.67 1.58 -4.97
CA LEU A 94 -5.14 2.95 -5.14
C LEU A 94 -5.34 3.27 -6.63
N ALA A 95 -4.37 2.88 -7.47
CA ALA A 95 -4.43 3.08 -8.91
C ALA A 95 -5.50 2.20 -9.59
N ALA A 96 -5.53 0.92 -9.26
CA ALA A 96 -6.49 -0.04 -9.83
C ALA A 96 -7.95 0.29 -9.45
N GLY A 97 -8.16 0.82 -8.25
CA GLY A 97 -9.47 1.22 -7.74
C GLY A 97 -10.19 2.21 -8.66
N ALA A 98 -9.45 3.12 -9.32
CA ALA A 98 -10.01 4.09 -10.27
C ALA A 98 -10.79 3.44 -11.44
N THR A 99 -10.52 2.17 -11.75
CA THR A 99 -11.22 1.42 -12.81
C THR A 99 -12.17 0.37 -12.25
N LEU A 100 -11.83 -0.25 -11.11
CA LEU A 100 -12.59 -1.36 -10.53
C LEU A 100 -13.88 -0.92 -9.82
N TYR A 101 -13.96 0.34 -9.39
CA TYR A 101 -15.12 0.87 -8.70
C TYR A 101 -15.80 1.97 -9.52
N ARG A 102 -17.13 1.85 -9.71
CA ARG A 102 -17.92 2.87 -10.44
C ARG A 102 -18.08 4.17 -9.66
N ASN A 103 -18.19 4.04 -8.34
CA ASN A 103 -18.55 5.14 -7.43
C ASN A 103 -17.47 5.31 -6.35
N LEU A 104 -16.22 5.65 -6.75
CA LEU A 104 -15.20 6.03 -5.77
C LEU A 104 -15.57 7.36 -5.12
N PRO A 105 -15.51 7.46 -3.78
CA PRO A 105 -15.78 8.71 -3.09
C PRO A 105 -14.59 9.70 -3.08
N TYR A 106 -13.65 9.52 -3.99
CA TYR A 106 -12.46 10.37 -4.20
C TYR A 106 -11.93 10.21 -5.64
N ASP A 107 -11.19 11.20 -6.10
CA ASP A 107 -10.38 11.12 -7.32
C ASP A 107 -8.97 10.61 -6.97
N THR A 108 -8.60 9.47 -7.51
CA THR A 108 -7.33 8.79 -7.22
C THR A 108 -6.08 9.67 -7.46
N VAL A 109 -6.12 10.56 -8.46
CA VAL A 109 -4.96 11.38 -8.82
C VAL A 109 -5.04 12.77 -8.17
N LYS A 110 -6.27 13.34 -8.06
CA LYS A 110 -6.43 14.74 -7.66
C LYS A 110 -6.57 14.95 -6.16
N ASP A 111 -7.05 13.97 -5.39
CA ASP A 111 -7.37 14.16 -3.98
C ASP A 111 -6.22 13.82 -3.03
N PHE A 112 -5.09 13.37 -3.58
CA PHE A 112 -3.90 13.02 -2.82
C PHE A 112 -2.67 13.81 -3.23
N GLU A 113 -1.87 14.21 -2.24
CA GLU A 113 -0.54 14.78 -2.41
C GLU A 113 0.51 13.70 -2.11
N PRO A 114 1.20 13.16 -3.13
CA PRO A 114 2.24 12.16 -2.91
C PRO A 114 3.42 12.75 -2.15
N LEU A 115 3.90 12.02 -1.14
CA LEU A 115 5.07 12.38 -0.34
C LEU A 115 6.33 11.65 -0.79
N GLY A 116 6.17 10.45 -1.36
CA GLY A 116 7.27 9.66 -1.89
C GLY A 116 6.93 8.19 -2.05
N LEU A 117 7.71 7.51 -2.90
CA LEU A 117 7.70 6.06 -3.07
C LEU A 117 8.51 5.41 -1.95
N ILE A 118 8.05 4.28 -1.46
CA ILE A 118 8.68 3.55 -0.34
C ILE A 118 9.48 2.37 -0.86
N ASN A 119 8.80 1.34 -1.33
CA ASN A 119 9.38 0.06 -1.72
C ASN A 119 8.62 -0.58 -2.88
N GLN A 120 9.22 -1.61 -3.44
CA GLN A 120 8.58 -2.50 -4.40
C GLN A 120 8.99 -3.95 -4.12
N GLY A 121 8.10 -4.89 -4.48
CA GLY A 121 8.37 -6.32 -4.30
C GLY A 121 7.30 -7.18 -4.97
N PRO A 122 7.59 -8.48 -5.20
CA PRO A 122 6.65 -9.39 -5.83
C PRO A 122 5.62 -9.95 -4.84
N TYR A 123 4.67 -10.67 -5.40
CA TYR A 123 3.81 -11.59 -4.68
C TYR A 123 4.37 -13.02 -4.75
N VAL A 124 3.86 -13.87 -3.86
CA VAL A 124 4.13 -15.31 -3.84
C VAL A 124 2.80 -16.04 -3.87
N ILE A 125 2.68 -17.05 -4.72
CA ILE A 125 1.56 -17.99 -4.67
C ILE A 125 1.86 -19.03 -3.60
N VAL A 126 1.00 -19.11 -2.61
CA VAL A 126 1.14 -19.98 -1.44
C VAL A 126 -0.13 -20.76 -1.16
N SER A 127 -0.02 -21.92 -0.52
CA SER A 127 -1.15 -22.67 0.01
C SER A 127 -0.96 -23.05 1.48
N LYS A 128 -2.05 -23.54 2.10
CA LYS A 128 -1.98 -24.28 3.35
C LYS A 128 -1.09 -25.50 3.21
N THR A 129 -0.42 -25.91 4.28
CA THR A 129 0.51 -27.08 4.26
C THR A 129 -0.20 -28.42 4.00
N GLY A 130 -1.49 -28.52 4.38
CA GLY A 130 -2.32 -29.71 4.20
C GLY A 130 -2.79 -29.98 2.75
N LEU A 131 -2.51 -29.08 1.80
CA LEU A 131 -2.80 -29.35 0.39
C LEU A 131 -1.80 -30.39 -0.17
N GLU A 132 -2.29 -31.44 -0.82
CA GLU A 132 -1.46 -32.55 -1.33
C GLU A 132 -0.74 -32.22 -2.65
N THR A 133 -0.18 -31.02 -2.75
CA THR A 133 0.59 -30.56 -3.93
C THR A 133 1.95 -30.06 -3.47
N ARG A 134 3.03 -30.48 -4.12
CA ARG A 134 4.42 -30.18 -3.72
C ARG A 134 5.14 -29.28 -4.71
N THR A 135 4.69 -29.28 -5.96
CA THR A 135 5.29 -28.51 -7.06
C THR A 135 4.28 -27.51 -7.61
N LEU A 136 4.76 -26.49 -8.32
CA LEU A 136 3.89 -25.55 -9.04
C LEU A 136 3.00 -26.28 -10.06
N ALA A 137 3.53 -27.26 -10.78
CA ALA A 137 2.77 -28.02 -11.77
C ALA A 137 1.59 -28.78 -11.13
N GLU A 138 1.84 -29.50 -10.02
CA GLU A 138 0.79 -30.20 -9.27
C GLU A 138 -0.25 -29.22 -8.71
N PHE A 139 0.20 -28.06 -8.22
CA PHE A 139 -0.72 -27.02 -7.72
C PHE A 139 -1.61 -26.47 -8.84
N ILE A 140 -1.05 -26.18 -10.02
CA ILE A 140 -1.82 -25.69 -11.18
C ILE A 140 -2.84 -26.75 -11.64
N GLU A 141 -2.44 -28.04 -11.72
CA GLU A 141 -3.37 -29.12 -12.06
C GLU A 141 -4.50 -29.24 -11.02
N HIS A 142 -4.14 -29.15 -9.73
CA HIS A 142 -5.12 -29.16 -8.65
C HIS A 142 -6.11 -27.98 -8.79
N VAL A 143 -5.63 -26.77 -9.03
CA VAL A 143 -6.48 -25.57 -9.25
C VAL A 143 -7.41 -25.77 -10.44
N LYS A 144 -6.89 -26.26 -11.58
CA LYS A 144 -7.70 -26.54 -12.79
C LYS A 144 -8.77 -27.59 -12.54
N LYS A 145 -8.43 -28.67 -11.83
CA LYS A 145 -9.36 -29.76 -11.50
C LYS A 145 -10.44 -29.33 -10.50
N SER A 146 -10.05 -28.56 -9.50
CA SER A 146 -10.95 -28.14 -8.41
C SER A 146 -11.88 -27.00 -8.83
N GLY A 147 -11.43 -26.11 -9.73
CA GLY A 147 -12.21 -24.95 -10.16
C GLY A 147 -12.72 -24.16 -8.96
N ARG A 148 -14.03 -23.95 -8.87
CA ARG A 148 -14.64 -23.26 -7.72
C ARG A 148 -14.61 -24.03 -6.40
N GLY A 149 -14.10 -25.24 -6.39
CA GLY A 149 -13.90 -26.03 -5.15
C GLY A 149 -12.66 -25.66 -4.36
N ILE A 150 -11.74 -24.86 -4.93
CA ILE A 150 -10.58 -24.32 -4.21
C ILE A 150 -10.80 -22.87 -3.84
N SER A 151 -10.46 -22.49 -2.60
CA SER A 151 -10.60 -21.13 -2.09
C SER A 151 -9.30 -20.34 -2.15
N PHE A 152 -9.36 -19.12 -2.71
CA PHE A 152 -8.26 -18.17 -2.74
C PHE A 152 -8.62 -16.91 -1.95
N GLY A 153 -7.78 -16.54 -1.00
CA GLY A 153 -7.95 -15.30 -0.25
C GLY A 153 -7.62 -14.05 -1.06
N THR A 154 -8.32 -12.97 -0.75
CA THR A 154 -8.00 -11.62 -1.24
C THR A 154 -8.13 -10.59 -0.13
N ALA A 155 -7.46 -9.45 -0.26
CA ALA A 155 -7.69 -8.30 0.63
C ALA A 155 -8.86 -7.40 0.16
N GLY A 156 -9.80 -8.00 -0.57
CA GLY A 156 -10.97 -7.33 -1.19
C GLY A 156 -10.73 -6.96 -2.65
N VAL A 157 -11.82 -6.63 -3.34
CA VAL A 157 -11.78 -6.24 -4.76
C VAL A 157 -10.82 -5.08 -4.98
N GLY A 158 -9.97 -5.18 -6.00
CA GLY A 158 -8.96 -4.17 -6.33
C GLY A 158 -7.67 -4.25 -5.52
N SER A 159 -7.61 -5.07 -4.45
CA SER A 159 -6.36 -5.33 -3.75
C SER A 159 -5.36 -6.04 -4.66
N GLY A 160 -4.06 -5.98 -4.31
CA GLY A 160 -3.03 -6.65 -5.08
C GLY A 160 -3.21 -8.17 -5.15
N SER A 161 -3.69 -8.81 -4.09
CA SER A 161 -4.04 -10.23 -4.09
C SER A 161 -5.19 -10.55 -5.04
N HIS A 162 -6.22 -9.68 -5.12
CA HIS A 162 -7.31 -9.83 -6.09
C HIS A 162 -6.80 -9.68 -7.54
N LEU A 163 -5.95 -8.67 -7.80
CA LEU A 163 -5.37 -8.48 -9.14
C LEU A 163 -4.50 -9.66 -9.56
N CYS A 164 -3.72 -10.22 -8.64
CA CYS A 164 -2.94 -11.43 -8.86
C CYS A 164 -3.86 -12.62 -9.19
N ASN A 165 -4.91 -12.82 -8.42
CA ASN A 165 -5.90 -13.87 -8.65
C ASN A 165 -6.58 -13.70 -10.01
N MET A 166 -7.00 -12.49 -10.36
CA MET A 166 -7.62 -12.17 -11.66
C MET A 166 -6.70 -12.56 -12.82
N MET A 167 -5.42 -12.19 -12.75
CA MET A 167 -4.44 -12.56 -13.77
C MET A 167 -4.20 -14.07 -13.80
N LEU A 168 -4.14 -14.74 -12.64
CA LEU A 168 -3.97 -16.20 -12.56
C LEU A 168 -5.17 -16.93 -13.17
N GLN A 169 -6.40 -16.53 -12.86
CA GLN A 169 -7.63 -17.09 -13.43
C GLN A 169 -7.65 -16.95 -14.96
N ALA A 170 -7.27 -15.77 -15.48
CA ALA A 170 -7.19 -15.52 -16.92
C ALA A 170 -6.15 -16.43 -17.61
N GLN A 171 -4.96 -16.58 -17.05
CA GLN A 171 -3.89 -17.41 -17.59
C GLN A 171 -4.21 -18.91 -17.53
N LEU A 172 -4.81 -19.36 -16.44
CA LEU A 172 -5.19 -20.77 -16.27
C LEU A 172 -6.50 -21.12 -16.98
N LYS A 173 -7.28 -20.13 -17.43
CA LYS A 173 -8.65 -20.28 -17.99
C LYS A 173 -9.57 -21.04 -17.04
N VAL A 174 -9.48 -20.76 -15.74
CA VAL A 174 -10.26 -21.38 -14.67
C VAL A 174 -10.79 -20.32 -13.73
N GLN A 175 -11.96 -20.60 -13.14
CA GLN A 175 -12.52 -19.78 -12.06
C GLN A 175 -12.40 -20.55 -10.76
N PHE A 176 -11.78 -19.95 -9.74
CA PHE A 176 -11.77 -20.45 -8.37
C PHE A 176 -12.62 -19.58 -7.44
N ASN A 177 -12.84 -20.02 -6.22
CA ASN A 177 -13.66 -19.29 -5.25
C ASN A 177 -12.80 -18.24 -4.53
N GLU A 178 -13.12 -16.97 -4.68
CA GLU A 178 -12.41 -15.88 -4.01
C GLU A 178 -13.10 -15.51 -2.69
N ILE A 179 -12.32 -15.54 -1.61
CA ILE A 179 -12.76 -15.19 -0.26
C ILE A 179 -12.19 -13.81 0.11
N PRO A 180 -13.02 -12.75 0.16
CA PRO A 180 -12.54 -11.42 0.48
C PRO A 180 -12.35 -11.21 1.98
N TYR A 181 -11.19 -10.67 2.36
CA TYR A 181 -10.84 -10.22 3.69
C TYR A 181 -10.63 -8.70 3.72
N ARG A 182 -10.53 -8.10 4.89
CA ARG A 182 -10.17 -6.68 5.05
C ARG A 182 -8.66 -6.40 4.93
N GLY A 183 -7.87 -7.41 4.54
CA GLY A 183 -6.42 -7.39 4.40
C GLY A 183 -5.86 -8.82 4.36
N THR A 184 -4.62 -9.02 3.89
CA THR A 184 -4.03 -10.36 3.82
C THR A 184 -3.51 -10.89 5.16
N GLY A 185 -3.42 -10.07 6.21
CA GLY A 185 -3.12 -10.55 7.56
C GLY A 185 -4.12 -11.60 8.06
N PRO A 186 -5.42 -11.29 8.16
CA PRO A 186 -6.46 -12.28 8.48
C PRO A 186 -6.51 -13.46 7.51
N ALA A 187 -6.36 -13.23 6.19
CA ALA A 187 -6.32 -14.29 5.19
C ALA A 187 -5.15 -15.27 5.43
N MET A 188 -3.98 -14.76 5.82
CA MET A 188 -2.82 -15.56 6.17
C MET A 188 -3.07 -16.43 7.41
N ASN A 189 -3.76 -15.91 8.42
CA ASN A 189 -4.14 -16.69 9.60
C ASN A 189 -5.05 -17.86 9.23
N ASP A 190 -6.05 -17.62 8.36
CA ASP A 190 -6.96 -18.65 7.87
C ASP A 190 -6.23 -19.66 6.96
N LEU A 191 -5.24 -19.21 6.19
CA LEU A 191 -4.38 -20.11 5.41
C LEU A 191 -3.56 -21.04 6.30
N ILE A 192 -2.93 -20.50 7.34
CA ILE A 192 -2.12 -21.25 8.31
C ILE A 192 -2.98 -22.24 9.08
N SER A 193 -4.20 -21.86 9.48
CA SER A 193 -5.13 -22.74 10.20
C SER A 193 -5.84 -23.76 9.30
N GLY A 194 -5.65 -23.67 7.97
CA GLY A 194 -6.25 -24.60 6.99
C GLY A 194 -7.68 -24.24 6.56
N GLN A 195 -8.23 -23.12 7.02
CA GLN A 195 -9.58 -22.64 6.64
C GLN A 195 -9.61 -22.04 5.22
N LEU A 196 -8.47 -21.59 4.73
CA LEU A 196 -8.26 -21.11 3.37
C LEU A 196 -7.29 -22.03 2.64
N ASP A 197 -7.50 -22.28 1.34
CA ASP A 197 -6.64 -23.18 0.57
C ASP A 197 -5.39 -22.51 0.02
N ALA A 198 -5.56 -21.34 -0.56
CA ALA A 198 -4.48 -20.62 -1.26
C ALA A 198 -4.58 -19.10 -1.12
N LEU A 199 -3.46 -18.44 -1.35
CA LEU A 199 -3.34 -16.99 -1.31
C LEU A 199 -2.25 -16.54 -2.29
N CYS A 200 -2.47 -15.45 -3.01
CA CYS A 200 -1.42 -14.67 -3.65
C CYS A 200 -1.11 -13.49 -2.73
N ASP A 201 0.03 -13.51 -2.04
CA ASP A 201 0.37 -12.48 -1.06
C ASP A 201 1.78 -11.95 -1.25
N GLN A 202 2.03 -10.75 -0.76
CA GLN A 202 3.32 -10.08 -0.85
C GLN A 202 4.40 -10.86 -0.10
N THR A 203 5.63 -10.86 -0.64
CA THR A 203 6.81 -11.43 0.02
C THR A 203 6.96 -10.97 1.45
N THR A 204 6.67 -9.71 1.73
CA THR A 204 6.74 -9.06 3.05
C THR A 204 5.98 -9.81 4.14
N ASN A 205 4.85 -10.43 3.80
CA ASN A 205 4.06 -11.23 4.73
C ASN A 205 4.34 -12.74 4.58
N SER A 206 4.63 -13.20 3.36
CA SER A 206 4.76 -14.62 3.05
C SER A 206 6.10 -15.21 3.46
N ILE A 207 7.23 -14.50 3.29
CA ILE A 207 8.58 -15.04 3.57
C ILE A 207 8.72 -15.54 5.01
N PRO A 208 8.33 -14.80 6.06
CA PRO A 208 8.43 -15.31 7.44
C PRO A 208 7.60 -16.58 7.68
N GLN A 209 6.47 -16.74 7.00
CA GLN A 209 5.61 -17.91 7.11
C GLN A 209 6.18 -19.11 6.36
N ILE A 210 6.78 -18.87 5.19
CA ILE A 210 7.47 -19.88 4.38
C ILE A 210 8.68 -20.42 5.14
N GLN A 211 9.52 -19.54 5.66
CA GLN A 211 10.71 -19.92 6.46
C GLN A 211 10.34 -20.65 7.74
N GLY A 212 9.20 -20.30 8.34
CA GLY A 212 8.63 -20.99 9.49
C GLY A 212 7.92 -22.31 9.16
N GLY A 213 7.86 -22.71 7.87
CA GLY A 213 7.20 -23.96 7.43
C GLY A 213 5.70 -23.97 7.63
N ARG A 214 5.06 -22.79 7.83
CA ARG A 214 3.63 -22.66 8.15
C ARG A 214 2.73 -22.65 6.92
N ILE A 215 3.29 -22.33 5.76
CA ILE A 215 2.62 -22.32 4.46
C ILE A 215 3.53 -22.90 3.40
N ARG A 216 2.97 -23.33 2.27
CA ARG A 216 3.73 -23.90 1.15
C ARG A 216 3.78 -22.93 -0.02
N PRO A 217 4.98 -22.49 -0.47
CA PRO A 217 5.15 -21.65 -1.64
C PRO A 217 5.22 -22.48 -2.92
N TYR A 218 4.79 -21.86 -4.07
CA TYR A 218 4.85 -22.50 -5.40
C TYR A 218 5.61 -21.65 -6.42
N ALA A 219 5.38 -20.34 -6.47
CA ALA A 219 6.06 -19.45 -7.41
C ALA A 219 6.01 -18.00 -6.93
N VAL A 220 6.97 -17.20 -7.36
CA VAL A 220 6.91 -15.75 -7.25
C VAL A 220 6.37 -15.13 -8.53
N THR A 221 5.77 -13.94 -8.42
CA THR A 221 5.15 -13.21 -9.53
C THR A 221 6.08 -12.19 -10.19
N ALA A 222 7.37 -12.18 -9.82
CA ALA A 222 8.39 -11.37 -10.49
C ALA A 222 8.91 -12.08 -11.74
N LEU A 223 9.54 -11.33 -12.65
CA LEU A 223 10.22 -11.89 -13.81
C LEU A 223 11.54 -12.61 -13.44
N GLN A 224 12.08 -12.31 -12.26
CA GLN A 224 13.29 -12.93 -11.70
C GLN A 224 13.01 -13.52 -10.33
N ARG A 225 13.79 -14.54 -9.95
CA ARG A 225 13.68 -15.15 -8.62
C ARG A 225 14.05 -14.15 -7.52
N VAL A 226 13.49 -14.37 -6.33
CA VAL A 226 13.76 -13.56 -5.14
C VAL A 226 14.92 -14.20 -4.36
N GLU A 227 15.89 -13.39 -3.97
CA GLU A 227 17.10 -13.85 -3.26
C GLU A 227 16.78 -14.65 -1.98
N GLN A 228 15.75 -14.24 -1.24
CA GLN A 228 15.31 -14.91 -0.01
C GLN A 228 14.60 -16.25 -0.26
N LEU A 229 14.24 -16.54 -1.52
CA LEU A 229 13.56 -17.77 -1.96
C LEU A 229 14.21 -18.31 -3.24
N PRO A 230 15.53 -18.57 -3.26
CA PRO A 230 16.30 -18.83 -4.49
C PRO A 230 15.86 -20.11 -5.23
N ASN A 231 15.30 -21.07 -4.49
CA ASN A 231 14.81 -22.32 -5.06
C ASN A 231 13.36 -22.24 -5.56
N LEU A 232 12.67 -21.12 -5.29
CA LEU A 232 11.29 -20.93 -5.74
C LEU A 232 11.28 -20.37 -7.16
N PRO A 233 10.60 -21.04 -8.11
CA PRO A 233 10.54 -20.55 -9.49
C PRO A 233 9.69 -19.29 -9.61
N THR A 234 9.86 -18.57 -10.71
CA THR A 234 8.90 -17.54 -11.13
C THR A 234 7.80 -18.16 -11.97
N LEU A 235 6.62 -17.53 -12.02
CA LEU A 235 5.58 -17.91 -12.97
C LEU A 235 6.08 -17.70 -14.41
N HIS A 236 6.87 -16.64 -14.66
CA HIS A 236 7.45 -16.33 -15.96
C HIS A 236 8.29 -17.51 -16.51
N GLU A 237 9.23 -18.04 -15.72
CA GLU A 237 10.08 -19.16 -16.14
C GLU A 237 9.35 -20.50 -16.18
N SER A 238 8.15 -20.58 -15.58
CA SER A 238 7.35 -21.80 -15.44
C SER A 238 6.24 -21.95 -16.49
N GLY A 239 6.34 -21.22 -17.61
CA GLY A 239 5.39 -21.34 -18.73
C GLY A 239 4.27 -20.29 -18.75
N PHE A 240 4.38 -19.24 -17.92
CA PHE A 240 3.47 -18.08 -17.93
C PHE A 240 4.24 -16.81 -18.32
N PRO A 241 4.63 -16.67 -19.60
CA PRO A 241 5.52 -15.59 -20.03
C PRO A 241 4.92 -14.22 -19.70
N ASN A 242 5.76 -13.33 -19.16
CA ASN A 242 5.38 -11.97 -18.74
C ASN A 242 4.31 -11.89 -17.63
N PHE A 243 4.09 -12.99 -16.88
CA PHE A 243 3.28 -12.89 -15.68
C PHE A 243 4.03 -12.11 -14.61
N GLU A 244 3.64 -10.87 -14.44
CA GLU A 244 4.25 -9.98 -13.45
C GLU A 244 3.19 -9.22 -12.66
N VAL A 245 3.21 -9.44 -11.34
CA VAL A 245 2.47 -8.63 -10.36
C VAL A 245 3.45 -8.15 -9.31
N THR A 246 3.77 -6.89 -9.36
CA THR A 246 4.69 -6.24 -8.41
C THR A 246 3.92 -5.19 -7.61
N VAL A 247 4.00 -5.29 -6.28
CA VAL A 247 3.50 -4.25 -5.41
C VAL A 247 4.52 -3.11 -5.32
N TRP A 248 4.03 -1.91 -5.22
CA TRP A 248 4.79 -0.71 -4.83
C TRP A 248 3.98 0.06 -3.79
N HIS A 249 4.63 0.60 -2.78
CA HIS A 249 3.98 1.45 -1.79
C HIS A 249 4.48 2.88 -1.91
N ALA A 250 3.58 3.80 -1.61
CA ALA A 250 3.89 5.21 -1.48
C ALA A 250 3.17 5.81 -0.28
N LEU A 251 3.70 6.93 0.20
CA LEU A 251 3.11 7.74 1.25
C LEU A 251 2.40 8.94 0.62
N TYR A 252 1.22 9.27 1.14
CA TYR A 252 0.37 10.35 0.66
C TYR A 252 -0.14 11.21 1.81
N ALA A 253 -0.42 12.47 1.51
CA ALA A 253 -1.21 13.38 2.34
C ALA A 253 -2.50 13.77 1.58
N PRO A 254 -3.51 14.39 2.23
CA PRO A 254 -4.63 15.00 1.54
C PRO A 254 -4.18 16.09 0.58
N ARG A 255 -4.88 16.25 -0.55
CA ARG A 255 -4.61 17.32 -1.51
C ARG A 255 -4.73 18.71 -0.84
N GLY A 256 -3.80 19.61 -1.18
CA GLY A 256 -3.75 20.96 -0.61
C GLY A 256 -2.93 21.06 0.68
N THR A 257 -2.29 19.97 1.12
CA THR A 257 -1.28 20.03 2.20
C THR A 257 -0.19 21.03 1.80
N PRO A 258 0.18 22.00 2.67
CA PRO A 258 1.14 23.05 2.35
C PRO A 258 2.50 22.48 1.91
N ASP A 259 3.13 23.10 0.91
CA ASP A 259 4.41 22.64 0.35
C ASP A 259 5.51 22.42 1.41
N ALA A 260 5.61 23.35 2.39
CA ALA A 260 6.58 23.21 3.48
C ALA A 260 6.36 21.96 4.34
N VAL A 261 5.09 21.56 4.54
CA VAL A 261 4.71 20.33 5.25
C VAL A 261 5.04 19.10 4.39
N VAL A 262 4.70 19.14 3.10
CA VAL A 262 5.04 18.07 2.13
C VAL A 262 6.55 17.84 2.11
N GLN A 263 7.34 18.90 1.99
CA GLN A 263 8.80 18.81 1.99
C GLN A 263 9.36 18.22 3.28
N LYS A 264 8.82 18.62 4.44
CA LYS A 264 9.27 18.09 5.75
C LYS A 264 8.94 16.60 5.91
N LEU A 265 7.73 16.19 5.52
CA LEU A 265 7.31 14.78 5.56
C LEU A 265 8.11 13.92 4.56
N SER A 266 8.33 14.42 3.35
CA SER A 266 9.13 13.74 2.33
C SER A 266 10.59 13.60 2.77
N ALA A 267 11.17 14.63 3.40
CA ALA A 267 12.53 14.55 3.96
C ALA A 267 12.62 13.51 5.08
N ALA A 268 11.62 13.42 5.95
CA ALA A 268 11.57 12.39 7.00
C ALA A 268 11.45 10.97 6.43
N LEU A 269 10.65 10.79 5.36
CA LEU A 269 10.57 9.54 4.63
C LEU A 269 11.92 9.18 3.99
N GLU A 270 12.60 10.16 3.38
CA GLU A 270 13.92 9.96 2.75
C GLU A 270 14.98 9.53 3.78
N VAL A 271 14.94 10.06 5.01
CA VAL A 271 15.80 9.63 6.13
C VAL A 271 15.48 8.17 6.49
N ALA A 272 14.19 7.83 6.64
CA ALA A 272 13.77 6.47 6.95
C ALA A 272 14.24 5.46 5.88
N LEU A 273 14.16 5.81 4.60
CA LEU A 273 14.57 4.94 3.50
C LEU A 273 16.10 4.87 3.29
N LYS A 274 16.89 5.56 4.11
CA LYS A 274 18.36 5.45 4.19
C LYS A 274 18.81 4.74 5.47
N ASP A 275 17.90 4.47 6.39
CA ASP A 275 18.21 3.79 7.64
C ASP A 275 18.66 2.35 7.36
N PRO A 276 19.90 1.95 7.74
CA PRO A 276 20.42 0.60 7.51
C PRO A 276 19.53 -0.50 8.10
N ALA A 277 18.87 -0.25 9.25
CA ALA A 277 17.99 -1.22 9.88
C ALA A 277 16.71 -1.45 9.04
N ILE A 278 16.16 -0.39 8.43
CA ILE A 278 15.01 -0.49 7.52
C ILE A 278 15.43 -1.22 6.23
N LEU A 279 16.58 -0.89 5.67
CA LEU A 279 17.09 -1.52 4.46
C LEU A 279 17.34 -3.02 4.67
N ALA A 280 17.95 -3.41 5.79
CA ALA A 280 18.13 -4.80 6.18
C ALA A 280 16.78 -5.52 6.32
N ARG A 281 15.80 -4.87 6.98
CA ARG A 281 14.48 -5.43 7.15
C ARG A 281 13.72 -5.59 5.82
N PHE A 282 13.87 -4.64 4.89
CA PHE A 282 13.30 -4.76 3.55
C PHE A 282 13.92 -5.96 2.81
N ALA A 283 15.25 -6.11 2.86
CA ALA A 283 15.93 -7.25 2.28
C ALA A 283 15.40 -8.57 2.86
N ASP A 284 15.34 -8.73 4.19
CA ASP A 284 14.79 -9.93 4.84
C ASP A 284 13.37 -10.28 4.36
N LEU A 285 12.57 -9.26 4.05
CA LEU A 285 11.18 -9.39 3.60
C LEU A 285 11.03 -9.53 2.08
N GLY A 286 12.13 -9.64 1.33
CA GLY A 286 12.12 -9.79 -0.12
C GLY A 286 11.51 -8.61 -0.86
N THR A 287 11.71 -7.40 -0.33
CA THR A 287 11.29 -6.14 -0.94
C THR A 287 12.46 -5.18 -1.01
N THR A 288 12.43 -4.26 -1.97
CA THR A 288 13.51 -3.29 -2.20
C THR A 288 12.98 -1.85 -2.12
N PRO A 289 13.72 -0.91 -1.52
CA PRO A 289 13.35 0.50 -1.60
C PRO A 289 13.48 1.00 -3.04
N TYR A 290 12.72 2.04 -3.39
CA TYR A 290 12.98 2.75 -4.64
C TYR A 290 14.35 3.41 -4.62
N PRO A 291 15.05 3.51 -5.79
CA PRO A 291 16.37 4.13 -5.87
C PRO A 291 16.35 5.58 -5.37
N VAL A 292 17.47 6.02 -4.79
CA VAL A 292 17.67 7.41 -4.42
C VAL A 292 17.55 8.29 -5.69
N GLY A 293 16.79 9.37 -5.60
CA GLY A 293 16.48 10.24 -6.74
C GLY A 293 15.24 9.87 -7.55
N GLU A 294 14.73 8.64 -7.41
CA GLU A 294 13.53 8.13 -8.11
C GLU A 294 12.34 7.90 -7.18
N ARG A 295 12.36 8.42 -5.95
CA ARG A 295 11.36 8.12 -4.93
C ARG A 295 10.68 9.33 -4.29
N GLY A 296 11.02 10.55 -4.74
CA GLY A 296 10.42 11.79 -4.24
C GLY A 296 8.96 12.00 -4.69
N PRO A 297 8.32 13.12 -4.25
CA PRO A 297 6.92 13.42 -4.54
C PRO A 297 6.55 13.39 -6.03
N ALA A 298 7.39 13.99 -6.89
CA ALA A 298 7.16 14.01 -8.33
C ALA A 298 7.20 12.60 -8.95
N ALA A 299 8.17 11.76 -8.53
CA ALA A 299 8.27 10.38 -8.98
C ALA A 299 7.07 9.55 -8.51
N ALA A 300 6.61 9.75 -7.26
CA ALA A 300 5.44 9.08 -6.73
C ALA A 300 4.15 9.48 -7.48
N ARG A 301 4.01 10.75 -7.88
CA ARG A 301 2.90 11.21 -8.72
C ARG A 301 2.92 10.56 -10.11
N ALA A 302 4.06 10.61 -10.78
CA ALA A 302 4.23 9.99 -12.10
C ALA A 302 3.96 8.48 -12.06
N LYS A 303 4.42 7.80 -10.99
CA LYS A 303 4.14 6.38 -10.77
C LYS A 303 2.64 6.12 -10.61
N LEU A 304 1.94 6.88 -9.77
CA LEU A 304 0.49 6.73 -9.58
C LEU A 304 -0.27 6.91 -10.89
N GLU A 305 0.04 7.96 -11.66
CA GLU A 305 -0.63 8.26 -12.94
C GLU A 305 -0.38 7.14 -13.98
N SER A 306 0.85 6.68 -14.11
CA SER A 306 1.20 5.58 -15.02
C SER A 306 0.52 4.27 -14.64
N GLU A 307 0.42 3.98 -13.33
CA GLU A 307 -0.26 2.78 -12.84
C GLU A 307 -1.78 2.85 -13.03
N VAL A 308 -2.40 4.02 -12.90
CA VAL A 308 -3.83 4.19 -13.25
C VAL A 308 -4.08 3.84 -14.72
N ALA A 309 -3.20 4.29 -15.63
CA ALA A 309 -3.30 3.96 -17.05
C ALA A 309 -3.08 2.46 -17.31
N LYS A 310 -2.03 1.87 -16.71
CA LYS A 310 -1.70 0.45 -16.82
C LYS A 310 -2.86 -0.43 -16.36
N TRP A 311 -3.36 -0.20 -15.14
CA TRP A 311 -4.42 -1.04 -14.57
C TRP A 311 -5.75 -0.84 -15.28
N ARG A 312 -6.03 0.33 -15.83
CA ARG A 312 -7.20 0.54 -16.69
C ARG A 312 -7.16 -0.41 -17.88
N GLN A 313 -6.02 -0.51 -18.57
CA GLN A 313 -5.87 -1.41 -19.70
C GLN A 313 -6.04 -2.88 -19.29
N VAL A 314 -5.30 -3.31 -18.26
CA VAL A 314 -5.34 -4.71 -17.78
C VAL A 314 -6.75 -5.13 -17.35
N ILE A 315 -7.46 -4.27 -16.61
CA ILE A 315 -8.80 -4.55 -16.12
C ILE A 315 -9.81 -4.60 -17.27
N THR A 316 -9.70 -3.67 -18.22
CA THR A 316 -10.57 -3.66 -19.41
C THR A 316 -10.38 -4.92 -20.24
N ASP A 317 -9.13 -5.32 -20.50
CA ASP A 317 -8.80 -6.51 -21.28
C ASP A 317 -9.21 -7.82 -20.59
N SER A 318 -9.30 -7.82 -19.26
CA SER A 318 -9.77 -8.98 -18.48
C SER A 318 -11.29 -9.21 -18.60
N GLY A 319 -12.04 -8.23 -19.12
CA GLY A 319 -13.52 -8.28 -19.15
C GLY A 319 -14.17 -8.11 -17.78
N PHE A 320 -13.42 -7.67 -16.75
CA PHE A 320 -13.97 -7.44 -15.41
C PHE A 320 -15.03 -6.34 -15.42
N THR A 321 -16.19 -6.61 -14.83
CA THR A 321 -17.25 -5.61 -14.68
C THR A 321 -17.03 -4.81 -13.39
N PRO A 322 -16.86 -3.47 -13.46
CA PRO A 322 -16.66 -2.64 -12.27
C PRO A 322 -17.79 -2.80 -11.26
N THR A 323 -17.41 -2.87 -9.98
CA THR A 323 -18.33 -2.99 -8.83
C THR A 323 -18.81 -1.62 -8.35
N ASN A 324 -19.90 -1.60 -7.58
CA ASN A 324 -20.41 -0.38 -6.95
C ASN A 324 -19.69 -0.08 -5.63
#